data_8de4b687cdc5f95a178fd7c91092b811
#
_entry.id   8de4b687cdc5f95a178fd7c91092b811
#
_cell.length_a   1.000
_cell.length_b   1.000
_cell.length_c   1.000
_cell.angle_alpha   90.00
_cell.angle_beta   90.00
_cell.angle_gamma   90.00
#
_symmetry.space_group_name_H-M   'P 1'
#
loop_
_entity.id
_entity.type
_entity.pdbx_description
1 polymer ?
#
loop_
_entity_poly.entity_id
_entity_poly.type
_entity_poly.pdbx_seq_one_letter_code
_entity_poly.pdbx_strand_id
1 'polypeptide(L)'
;SGNARPHLRGIFDSVSPHNAVEDLTVEENVRAWLAGNPAANCNLEGIAAPAGMAYSKKYFRWQMTFTAAELRDNIRKQTSEDFGDLLDLQAIGRGVSGRITKLRVVGTKKSFEINRELAIRQALSPQTLWSSLFVVDKTASSANGSAAQFIIRGAGAGHGVGMCQIGAAMMALRGSKHEAILKHYYSGIRLRRAY
;
A
#
# COMPACT_ATOMS: atom_id res chain seq x y z
N SER A 1 -14.32 6.27 -9.35
CA SER A 1 -14.72 6.51 -7.95
C SER A 1 -16.01 5.76 -7.66
N GLY A 2 -15.91 4.60 -7.01
CA GLY A 2 -17.09 3.90 -6.52
C GLY A 2 -17.67 4.64 -5.31
N ASN A 3 -18.99 4.65 -5.17
CA ASN A 3 -19.65 5.17 -3.98
C ASN A 3 -19.17 4.42 -2.74
N ALA A 4 -18.99 5.13 -1.63
CA ALA A 4 -18.66 4.52 -0.35
C ALA A 4 -19.70 3.45 0.02
N ARG A 5 -19.23 2.25 0.38
CA ARG A 5 -20.09 1.14 0.78
C ARG A 5 -20.09 1.07 2.31
N PRO A 6 -21.23 1.11 2.98
CA PRO A 6 -21.29 1.14 4.45
C PRO A 6 -20.59 -0.02 5.14
N HIS A 7 -20.52 -1.19 4.49
CA HIS A 7 -19.87 -2.39 5.01
C HIS A 7 -18.35 -2.46 4.70
N LEU A 8 -17.81 -1.53 3.90
CA LEU A 8 -16.38 -1.45 3.55
C LEU A 8 -15.75 -0.25 4.25
N ARG A 9 -15.67 -0.30 5.56
CA ARG A 9 -15.01 0.74 6.37
C ARG A 9 -13.55 0.35 6.62
N GLY A 10 -12.69 1.35 6.77
CA GLY A 10 -11.33 1.13 7.27
C GLY A 10 -11.40 0.57 8.69
N ILE A 11 -10.72 -0.54 8.91
CA ILE A 11 -10.58 -1.16 10.22
C ILE A 11 -9.09 -1.34 10.52
N PHE A 12 -8.75 -1.36 11.79
CA PHE A 12 -7.44 -1.78 12.23
C PHE A 12 -7.41 -3.31 12.33
N ASP A 13 -6.65 -3.96 11.45
CA ASP A 13 -6.56 -5.42 11.39
C ASP A 13 -5.52 -5.94 12.40
N SER A 14 -5.81 -5.75 13.70
CA SER A 14 -4.94 -6.10 14.81
C SER A 14 -5.39 -7.35 15.55
N VAL A 15 -4.43 -8.05 16.15
CA VAL A 15 -4.66 -9.17 17.09
C VAL A 15 -5.00 -8.70 18.50
N SER A 16 -4.78 -7.43 18.81
CA SER A 16 -5.01 -6.83 20.13
C SER A 16 -5.85 -5.56 19.99
N PRO A 17 -6.61 -5.16 21.05
CA PRO A 17 -7.23 -3.85 21.10
C PRO A 17 -6.18 -2.77 20.84
N HIS A 18 -6.51 -1.79 20.02
CA HIS A 18 -5.57 -0.75 19.61
C HIS A 18 -5.99 0.60 20.14
N ASN A 19 -5.04 1.35 20.68
CA ASN A 19 -5.21 2.77 20.96
C ASN A 19 -5.23 3.51 19.63
N ALA A 20 -5.79 4.71 19.61
CA ALA A 20 -6.08 5.52 18.43
C ALA A 20 -5.06 5.37 17.30
N VAL A 21 -5.54 5.00 16.13
CA VAL A 21 -4.71 4.99 14.91
C VAL A 21 -4.52 6.42 14.48
N GLU A 22 -3.29 6.83 14.26
CA GLU A 22 -3.01 8.13 13.67
C GLU A 22 -3.62 8.26 12.27
N ASP A 23 -3.94 9.48 11.88
CA ASP A 23 -4.51 9.77 10.57
C ASP A 23 -3.50 9.45 9.45
N LEU A 24 -3.67 8.33 8.78
CA LEU A 24 -2.80 7.89 7.69
C LEU A 24 -3.04 8.67 6.37
N THR A 25 -3.88 9.69 6.35
CA THR A 25 -3.93 10.64 5.23
C THR A 25 -2.74 11.61 5.26
N VAL A 26 -2.06 11.70 6.41
CA VAL A 26 -0.87 12.54 6.65
C VAL A 26 0.40 11.74 6.38
N GLU A 27 1.30 12.29 5.58
CA GLU A 27 2.54 11.60 5.13
C GLU A 27 3.44 11.19 6.30
N GLU A 28 3.63 12.06 7.29
CA GLU A 28 4.47 11.84 8.47
C GLU A 28 3.96 10.65 9.28
N ASN A 29 2.65 10.53 9.44
CA ASN A 29 2.02 9.43 10.15
C ASN A 29 2.20 8.11 9.38
N VAL A 30 2.13 8.13 8.05
CA VAL A 30 2.43 6.96 7.21
C VAL A 30 3.88 6.55 7.38
N ARG A 31 4.83 7.50 7.41
CA ARG A 31 6.26 7.20 7.61
C ARG A 31 6.51 6.57 8.97
N ALA A 32 5.93 7.13 10.04
CA ALA A 32 6.01 6.59 11.39
C ALA A 32 5.40 5.17 11.45
N TRP A 33 4.22 4.98 10.87
CA TRP A 33 3.54 3.69 10.81
C TRP A 33 4.33 2.62 10.02
N LEU A 34 4.97 3.00 8.92
CA LEU A 34 5.81 2.11 8.12
C LEU A 34 7.09 1.70 8.85
N ALA A 35 7.65 2.60 9.66
CA ALA A 35 8.82 2.31 10.50
C ALA A 35 8.49 1.37 11.67
N GLY A 36 7.22 1.32 12.08
CA GLY A 36 6.75 0.45 13.16
C GLY A 36 6.50 -0.99 12.71
N ASN A 37 6.39 -1.88 13.71
CA ASN A 37 6.03 -3.29 13.50
C ASN A 37 4.77 -3.64 14.31
N PRO A 38 3.58 -3.16 13.89
CA PRO A 38 2.35 -3.39 14.63
C PRO A 38 1.92 -4.85 14.62
N ALA A 39 1.28 -5.28 15.70
CA ALA A 39 0.71 -6.62 15.85
C ALA A 39 -0.56 -6.77 14.99
N ALA A 40 -0.40 -6.81 13.68
CA ALA A 40 -1.49 -7.01 12.73
C ALA A 40 -1.74 -8.51 12.47
N ASN A 41 -2.99 -8.87 12.13
CA ASN A 41 -3.32 -10.25 11.80
C ASN A 41 -2.48 -10.80 10.64
N CYS A 42 -2.10 -9.97 9.68
CA CYS A 42 -1.27 -10.34 8.53
C CYS A 42 0.25 -10.18 8.78
N ASN A 43 0.68 -9.77 9.97
CA ASN A 43 2.08 -9.75 10.33
C ASN A 43 2.51 -11.17 10.75
N LEU A 44 3.33 -11.80 9.93
CA LEU A 44 3.84 -13.17 10.17
C LEU A 44 5.26 -13.19 10.75
N GLU A 45 5.78 -12.05 11.18
CA GLU A 45 7.10 -12.00 11.81
C GLU A 45 7.08 -12.73 13.16
N GLY A 46 8.03 -13.60 13.39
CA GLY A 46 8.11 -14.43 14.61
C GLY A 46 7.01 -15.49 14.75
N ILE A 47 6.13 -15.67 13.75
CA ILE A 47 5.04 -16.62 13.78
C ILE A 47 5.38 -17.84 12.91
N ALA A 48 5.16 -19.04 13.46
CA ALA A 48 5.19 -20.29 12.71
C ALA A 48 3.96 -20.37 11.80
N ALA A 49 4.04 -19.74 10.63
CA ALA A 49 2.98 -19.81 9.64
C ALA A 49 3.09 -21.09 8.80
N PRO A 50 1.95 -21.65 8.33
CA PRO A 50 1.98 -22.78 7.41
C PRO A 50 2.88 -22.52 6.20
N ALA A 51 3.55 -23.54 5.69
CA ALA A 51 4.48 -23.42 4.57
C ALA A 51 3.85 -22.72 3.34
N GLY A 52 2.58 -23.02 3.05
CA GLY A 52 1.81 -22.38 1.99
C GLY A 52 1.56 -20.87 2.17
N MET A 53 1.85 -20.29 3.35
CA MET A 53 1.71 -18.87 3.63
C MET A 53 3.05 -18.14 3.75
N ALA A 54 4.17 -18.86 3.76
CA ALA A 54 5.50 -18.28 3.97
C ALA A 54 5.84 -17.16 2.96
N TYR A 55 5.35 -17.28 1.73
CA TYR A 55 5.53 -16.28 0.67
C TYR A 55 4.98 -14.91 1.03
N SER A 56 3.98 -14.82 1.91
CA SER A 56 3.29 -13.58 2.25
C SER A 56 4.03 -12.70 3.26
N LYS A 57 5.06 -13.24 3.95
CA LYS A 57 5.88 -12.47 4.89
C LYS A 57 6.44 -11.20 4.27
N LYS A 58 6.92 -11.30 3.02
CA LYS A 58 7.49 -10.19 2.26
C LYS A 58 6.51 -9.04 1.97
N TYR A 59 5.20 -9.26 2.09
CA TYR A 59 4.20 -8.23 1.79
C TYR A 59 3.90 -7.32 2.97
N PHE A 60 4.20 -7.72 4.20
CA PHE A 60 3.85 -6.93 5.37
C PHE A 60 4.63 -5.61 5.42
N ARG A 61 5.93 -5.69 5.16
CA ARG A 61 6.84 -4.55 4.95
C ARG A 61 7.76 -4.86 3.79
N TRP A 62 7.93 -3.89 2.91
CA TRP A 62 8.75 -4.09 1.72
C TRP A 62 9.47 -2.82 1.30
N GLN A 63 10.57 -2.99 0.59
CA GLN A 63 11.35 -1.92 -0.01
C GLN A 63 11.74 -2.32 -1.42
N MET A 64 11.67 -1.35 -2.33
CA MET A 64 12.14 -1.46 -3.69
C MET A 64 12.97 -0.21 -4.02
N THR A 65 14.06 -0.40 -4.76
CA THR A 65 14.92 0.68 -5.20
C THR A 65 14.92 0.72 -6.71
N PHE A 66 14.78 1.91 -7.27
CA PHE A 66 14.75 2.17 -8.70
C PHE A 66 15.70 3.32 -9.02
N THR A 67 16.34 3.27 -10.18
CA THR A 67 16.98 4.43 -10.76
C THR A 67 15.92 5.41 -11.29
N ALA A 68 16.28 6.69 -11.41
CA ALA A 68 15.41 7.69 -12.02
C ALA A 68 15.03 7.32 -13.47
N ALA A 69 15.96 6.69 -14.20
CA ALA A 69 15.74 6.25 -15.59
C ALA A 69 14.69 5.12 -15.66
N GLU A 70 14.81 4.10 -14.82
CA GLU A 70 13.83 3.00 -14.78
C GLU A 70 12.42 3.50 -14.48
N LEU A 71 12.27 4.38 -13.48
CA LEU A 71 10.96 4.96 -13.15
C LEU A 71 10.44 5.84 -14.30
N ARG A 72 11.28 6.69 -14.87
CA ARG A 72 10.91 7.52 -16.02
C ARG A 72 10.36 6.67 -17.16
N ASP A 73 11.08 5.61 -17.52
CA ASP A 73 10.71 4.77 -18.66
C ASP A 73 9.42 3.98 -18.39
N ASN A 74 9.25 3.46 -17.16
CA ASN A 74 8.00 2.81 -16.75
C ASN A 74 6.82 3.79 -16.77
N ILE A 75 6.97 4.98 -16.19
CA ILE A 75 5.92 6.00 -16.15
C ILE A 75 5.52 6.40 -17.56
N ARG A 76 6.49 6.69 -18.44
CA ARG A 76 6.22 7.02 -19.85
C ARG A 76 5.46 5.91 -20.57
N LYS A 77 5.86 4.67 -20.38
CA LYS A 77 5.20 3.51 -20.98
C LYS A 77 3.74 3.39 -20.56
N GLN A 78 3.44 3.67 -19.29
CA GLN A 78 2.09 3.50 -18.74
C GLN A 78 1.18 4.70 -18.95
N THR A 79 1.74 5.90 -19.08
CA THR A 79 0.96 7.15 -19.15
C THR A 79 1.03 7.83 -20.52
N SER A 80 1.99 7.45 -21.37
CA SER A 80 2.31 8.10 -22.63
C SER A 80 2.72 9.58 -22.49
N GLU A 81 3.09 10.01 -21.26
CA GLU A 81 3.47 11.39 -20.95
C GLU A 81 4.97 11.64 -21.18
N ASP A 82 5.33 12.65 -21.97
CA ASP A 82 6.71 13.14 -22.03
C ASP A 82 6.92 14.27 -21.02
N PHE A 83 7.49 13.93 -19.89
CA PHE A 83 7.79 14.87 -18.79
C PHE A 83 9.28 15.19 -18.63
N GLY A 84 10.12 14.71 -19.54
CA GLY A 84 11.56 14.88 -19.43
C GLY A 84 12.20 13.88 -18.46
N ASP A 85 13.24 14.28 -17.75
CA ASP A 85 13.84 13.47 -16.70
C ASP A 85 13.03 13.55 -15.42
N LEU A 86 12.99 12.45 -14.65
CA LEU A 86 12.28 12.38 -13.37
C LEU A 86 13.06 13.12 -12.28
N LEU A 87 12.42 14.12 -11.67
CA LEU A 87 12.98 14.90 -10.58
C LEU A 87 12.40 14.49 -9.22
N ASP A 88 11.09 14.20 -9.17
CA ASP A 88 10.41 13.87 -7.92
C ASP A 88 9.13 13.07 -8.11
N LEU A 89 8.72 12.37 -7.03
CA LEU A 89 7.44 11.68 -6.88
C LEU A 89 6.80 12.12 -5.56
N GLN A 90 5.63 12.75 -5.62
CA GLN A 90 4.96 13.34 -4.47
C GLN A 90 3.59 12.72 -4.26
N ALA A 91 3.37 12.13 -3.08
CA ALA A 91 2.05 11.68 -2.67
C ALA A 91 1.20 12.90 -2.28
N ILE A 92 0.31 13.35 -3.17
CA ILE A 92 -0.52 14.53 -2.95
C ILE A 92 -1.95 14.20 -2.54
N GLY A 93 -2.28 12.93 -2.42
CA GLY A 93 -3.56 12.46 -1.89
C GLY A 93 -3.45 11.04 -1.39
N ARG A 94 -3.94 10.80 -0.16
CA ARG A 94 -4.03 9.49 0.47
C ARG A 94 -5.45 9.21 0.92
N GLY A 95 -5.85 7.96 0.89
CA GLY A 95 -7.07 7.49 1.56
C GLY A 95 -6.82 7.18 3.04
N VAL A 96 -7.88 6.90 3.79
CA VAL A 96 -7.84 6.58 5.23
C VAL A 96 -6.92 5.40 5.59
N SER A 97 -6.61 4.54 4.65
CA SER A 97 -5.67 3.42 4.81
C SER A 97 -4.21 3.79 4.50
N GLY A 98 -3.89 5.08 4.34
CA GLY A 98 -2.57 5.56 3.94
C GLY A 98 -2.22 5.33 2.46
N ARG A 99 -3.07 4.64 1.69
CA ARG A 99 -2.80 4.36 0.28
C ARG A 99 -2.88 5.63 -0.55
N ILE A 100 -1.88 5.82 -1.39
CA ILE A 100 -1.82 6.95 -2.32
C ILE A 100 -2.94 6.79 -3.35
N THR A 101 -3.80 7.79 -3.45
CA THR A 101 -4.88 7.89 -4.43
C THR A 101 -4.54 8.86 -5.54
N LYS A 102 -3.58 9.78 -5.28
CA LYS A 102 -3.07 10.76 -6.22
C LYS A 102 -1.57 10.96 -6.04
N LEU A 103 -0.81 10.69 -7.08
CA LEU A 103 0.64 10.85 -7.14
C LEU A 103 0.99 11.92 -8.17
N ARG A 104 1.77 12.92 -7.77
CA ARG A 104 2.36 13.90 -8.69
C ARG A 104 3.72 13.42 -9.13
N VAL A 105 3.92 13.37 -10.44
CA VAL A 105 5.21 13.15 -11.10
C VAL A 105 5.78 14.52 -11.46
N VAL A 106 6.98 14.81 -11.02
CA VAL A 106 7.70 16.04 -11.31
C VAL A 106 8.83 15.73 -12.28
N GLY A 107 8.77 16.29 -13.44
CA GLY A 107 9.79 16.12 -14.48
C GLY A 107 10.44 17.45 -14.88
N THR A 108 11.51 17.38 -15.67
CA THR A 108 12.22 18.57 -16.16
C THR A 108 11.41 19.39 -17.17
N LYS A 109 10.50 18.77 -17.91
CA LYS A 109 9.65 19.45 -18.90
C LYS A 109 8.31 19.89 -18.33
N LYS A 110 7.68 19.03 -17.50
CA LYS A 110 6.38 19.30 -16.88
C LYS A 110 6.15 18.41 -15.67
N SER A 111 5.18 18.79 -14.86
CA SER A 111 4.60 17.93 -13.82
C SER A 111 3.19 17.52 -14.19
N PHE A 112 2.78 16.33 -13.77
CA PHE A 112 1.41 15.82 -13.97
C PHE A 112 1.01 14.86 -12.84
N GLU A 113 -0.23 14.44 -12.83
CA GLU A 113 -0.79 13.63 -11.76
C GLU A 113 -1.28 12.28 -12.29
N ILE A 114 -0.93 11.22 -11.56
CA ILE A 114 -1.50 9.89 -11.75
C ILE A 114 -2.54 9.66 -10.66
N ASN A 115 -3.76 9.38 -11.08
CA ASN A 115 -4.88 9.14 -10.18
C ASN A 115 -5.22 7.65 -10.15
N ARG A 116 -5.82 7.19 -9.03
CA ARG A 116 -6.20 5.80 -8.72
C ARG A 116 -5.01 4.91 -8.38
N GLU A 117 -5.21 4.13 -7.32
CA GLU A 117 -4.15 3.31 -6.71
C GLU A 117 -3.51 2.30 -7.69
N LEU A 118 -4.32 1.65 -8.54
CA LEU A 118 -3.80 0.66 -9.48
C LEU A 118 -2.94 1.30 -10.56
N ALA A 119 -3.36 2.44 -11.12
CA ALA A 119 -2.59 3.16 -12.13
C ALA A 119 -1.23 3.64 -11.57
N ILE A 120 -1.21 4.12 -10.32
CA ILE A 120 0.02 4.49 -9.62
C ILE A 120 0.97 3.30 -9.50
N ARG A 121 0.47 2.15 -9.07
CA ARG A 121 1.26 0.93 -8.91
C ARG A 121 1.84 0.42 -10.22
N GLN A 122 1.05 0.46 -11.29
CA GLN A 122 1.46 0.06 -12.64
C GLN A 122 2.50 1.01 -13.24
N ALA A 123 2.34 2.32 -13.00
CA ALA A 123 3.27 3.31 -13.52
C ALA A 123 4.67 3.21 -12.89
N LEU A 124 4.77 2.80 -11.62
CA LEU A 124 6.05 2.77 -10.89
C LEU A 124 6.81 1.45 -11.03
N SER A 125 6.19 0.38 -11.53
CA SER A 125 6.88 -0.91 -11.68
C SER A 125 6.30 -1.74 -12.82
N PRO A 126 7.12 -2.38 -13.66
CA PRO A 126 6.66 -3.28 -14.72
C PRO A 126 5.83 -4.46 -14.21
N GLN A 127 6.08 -4.88 -12.97
CA GLN A 127 5.41 -6.00 -12.32
C GLN A 127 4.26 -5.54 -11.40
N THR A 128 3.88 -4.27 -11.47
CA THR A 128 2.91 -3.62 -10.59
C THR A 128 3.35 -3.66 -9.13
N LEU A 129 3.55 -2.53 -8.47
CA LEU A 129 3.90 -2.48 -7.05
C LEU A 129 2.86 -3.25 -6.22
N TRP A 130 3.28 -3.86 -5.14
CA TRP A 130 2.40 -4.68 -4.30
C TRP A 130 1.24 -3.91 -3.70
N SER A 131 1.43 -2.64 -3.38
CA SER A 131 0.42 -1.75 -2.81
C SER A 131 0.73 -0.30 -3.17
N SER A 132 -0.25 0.60 -3.06
CA SER A 132 0.00 2.05 -3.07
C SER A 132 0.17 2.65 -1.67
N LEU A 133 0.27 1.81 -0.63
CA LEU A 133 0.68 2.24 0.71
C LEU A 133 2.21 2.24 0.78
N PHE A 134 2.81 3.36 0.40
CA PHE A 134 4.25 3.53 0.42
C PHE A 134 4.64 5.00 0.63
N VAL A 135 5.91 5.21 0.96
CA VAL A 135 6.59 6.50 0.97
C VAL A 135 7.78 6.43 0.00
N VAL A 136 8.20 7.59 -0.49
CA VAL A 136 9.32 7.70 -1.42
C VAL A 136 10.43 8.50 -0.75
N ASP A 137 11.64 7.96 -0.79
CA ASP A 137 12.86 8.65 -0.44
C ASP A 137 13.76 8.73 -1.66
N LYS A 138 14.65 9.71 -1.67
CA LYS A 138 15.64 9.92 -2.74
C LYS A 138 17.03 9.86 -2.15
N THR A 139 17.95 9.24 -2.88
CA THR A 139 19.37 9.38 -2.57
C THR A 139 19.90 10.70 -3.12
N ALA A 140 21.12 11.10 -2.71
CA ALA A 140 21.72 12.34 -3.12
C ALA A 140 21.68 12.56 -4.65
N SER A 141 21.46 13.79 -5.04
CA SER A 141 21.36 14.19 -6.45
C SER A 141 22.68 14.07 -7.18
N SER A 142 22.63 13.74 -8.46
CA SER A 142 23.70 13.99 -9.41
C SER A 142 23.87 15.52 -9.65
N ALA A 143 24.97 15.91 -10.28
CA ALA A 143 25.32 17.33 -10.54
C ALA A 143 24.22 18.15 -11.26
N ASN A 144 23.29 17.49 -11.95
CA ASN A 144 22.15 18.11 -12.65
C ASN A 144 20.85 18.20 -11.81
N GLY A 145 20.88 17.90 -10.51
CA GLY A 145 19.72 17.97 -9.62
C GLY A 145 18.79 16.75 -9.67
N SER A 146 19.01 15.78 -10.55
CA SER A 146 18.21 14.54 -10.59
C SER A 146 18.65 13.59 -9.49
N ALA A 147 17.72 12.98 -8.77
CA ALA A 147 18.04 11.93 -7.80
C ALA A 147 18.72 10.74 -8.48
N ALA A 148 19.75 10.18 -7.85
CA ALA A 148 20.42 9.00 -8.38
C ALA A 148 19.53 7.77 -8.29
N GLN A 149 18.80 7.62 -7.18
CA GLN A 149 17.87 6.53 -6.92
C GLN A 149 16.64 7.00 -6.13
N PHE A 150 15.55 6.28 -6.33
CA PHE A 150 14.31 6.38 -5.57
C PHE A 150 14.13 5.10 -4.75
N ILE A 151 13.98 5.25 -3.46
CA ILE A 151 13.73 4.15 -2.53
C ILE A 151 12.25 4.22 -2.16
N ILE A 152 11.47 3.22 -2.57
CA ILE A 152 10.05 3.08 -2.27
C ILE A 152 9.91 2.08 -1.12
N ARG A 153 9.48 2.58 0.06
CA ARG A 153 9.20 1.72 1.23
C ARG A 153 7.70 1.64 1.43
N GLY A 154 7.18 0.43 1.53
CA GLY A 154 5.75 0.23 1.60
C GLY A 154 5.30 -0.96 2.44
N ALA A 155 3.98 -1.12 2.51
CA ALA A 155 3.34 -2.20 3.25
C ALA A 155 2.12 -2.76 2.54
N GLY A 156 1.87 -4.05 2.81
CA GLY A 156 0.71 -4.76 2.30
C GLY A 156 0.80 -5.11 0.82
N ALA A 157 -0.15 -5.90 0.37
CA ALA A 157 -0.37 -6.24 -1.03
C ALA A 157 -1.84 -6.06 -1.39
N GLY A 158 -2.12 -5.53 -2.60
CA GLY A 158 -3.47 -5.26 -3.10
C GLY A 158 -4.01 -3.88 -2.74
N HIS A 159 -5.28 -3.69 -3.07
CA HIS A 159 -5.98 -2.38 -3.02
C HIS A 159 -6.39 -1.93 -1.60
N GLY A 160 -6.32 -2.82 -0.58
CA GLY A 160 -6.64 -2.48 0.81
C GLY A 160 -8.12 -2.22 1.09
N VAL A 161 -9.01 -2.80 0.31
CA VAL A 161 -10.47 -2.72 0.50
C VAL A 161 -11.02 -4.12 0.72
N GLY A 162 -11.88 -4.29 1.71
CA GLY A 162 -12.44 -5.59 2.08
C GLY A 162 -11.50 -6.44 2.93
N MET A 163 -11.61 -7.75 2.81
CA MET A 163 -10.94 -8.72 3.67
C MET A 163 -9.47 -8.93 3.30
N CYS A 164 -8.58 -8.84 4.28
CA CYS A 164 -7.21 -9.30 4.14
C CYS A 164 -7.16 -10.83 4.15
N GLN A 165 -6.76 -11.44 3.04
CA GLN A 165 -6.71 -12.90 2.91
C GLN A 165 -5.76 -13.55 3.91
N ILE A 166 -4.59 -12.96 4.11
CA ILE A 166 -3.59 -13.46 5.06
C ILE A 166 -4.08 -13.27 6.51
N GLY A 167 -4.64 -12.09 6.82
CA GLY A 167 -5.22 -11.83 8.12
C GLY A 167 -6.37 -12.80 8.45
N ALA A 168 -7.29 -13.02 7.51
CA ALA A 168 -8.39 -13.96 7.66
C ALA A 168 -7.90 -15.40 7.88
N ALA A 169 -6.89 -15.85 7.13
CA ALA A 169 -6.30 -17.18 7.32
C ALA A 169 -5.64 -17.31 8.69
N MET A 170 -4.93 -16.29 9.15
CA MET A 170 -4.33 -16.28 10.50
C MET A 170 -5.35 -16.24 11.62
N MET A 171 -6.46 -15.51 11.44
CA MET A 171 -7.58 -15.56 12.38
C MET A 171 -8.18 -16.98 12.47
N ALA A 172 -8.38 -17.64 11.32
CA ALA A 172 -8.87 -19.01 11.28
C ALA A 172 -7.91 -19.99 11.98
N LEU A 173 -6.61 -19.87 11.75
CA LEU A 173 -5.58 -20.69 12.43
C LEU A 173 -5.57 -20.48 13.96
N ARG A 174 -5.94 -19.28 14.42
CA ARG A 174 -6.12 -18.97 15.85
C ARG A 174 -7.49 -19.42 16.41
N GLY A 175 -8.30 -20.14 15.61
CA GLY A 175 -9.58 -20.68 16.03
C GLY A 175 -10.79 -19.79 15.81
N SER A 176 -10.64 -18.65 15.11
CA SER A 176 -11.80 -17.80 14.78
C SER A 176 -12.69 -18.50 13.76
N LYS A 177 -14.01 -18.51 14.04
CA LYS A 177 -15.02 -19.03 13.11
C LYS A 177 -15.22 -18.05 11.94
N HIS A 178 -15.66 -18.59 10.80
CA HIS A 178 -15.89 -17.80 9.58
C HIS A 178 -16.80 -16.58 9.80
N GLU A 179 -17.82 -16.69 10.64
CA GLU A 179 -18.70 -15.56 10.99
C GLU A 179 -17.96 -14.42 11.69
N ALA A 180 -17.08 -14.74 12.63
CA ALA A 180 -16.26 -13.75 13.34
C ALA A 180 -15.30 -13.05 12.38
N ILE A 181 -14.66 -13.82 11.49
CA ILE A 181 -13.75 -13.28 10.47
C ILE A 181 -14.50 -12.33 9.53
N LEU A 182 -15.64 -12.74 8.99
CA LEU A 182 -16.43 -11.91 8.09
C LEU A 182 -16.92 -10.62 8.78
N LYS A 183 -17.39 -10.71 10.02
CA LYS A 183 -17.84 -9.54 10.80
C LYS A 183 -16.69 -8.61 11.20
N HIS A 184 -15.46 -9.13 11.30
CA HIS A 184 -14.27 -8.32 11.53
C HIS A 184 -13.99 -7.41 10.32
N TYR A 185 -14.00 -7.95 9.09
CA TYR A 185 -13.67 -7.18 7.90
C TYR A 185 -14.84 -6.40 7.30
N TYR A 186 -16.08 -6.78 7.58
CA TYR A 186 -17.28 -6.17 6.98
C TYR A 186 -18.25 -5.69 8.06
N SER A 187 -18.40 -4.39 8.15
CA SER A 187 -19.29 -3.77 9.16
C SER A 187 -20.77 -3.94 8.81
N GLY A 188 -21.60 -4.24 9.80
CA GLY A 188 -23.07 -4.23 9.66
C GLY A 188 -23.65 -5.31 8.74
N ILE A 189 -22.90 -6.35 8.40
CA ILE A 189 -23.38 -7.45 7.58
C ILE A 189 -24.24 -8.44 8.37
N ARG A 190 -25.17 -9.10 7.68
CA ARG A 190 -25.88 -10.28 8.14
C ARG A 190 -25.55 -11.47 7.27
N LEU A 191 -25.15 -12.56 7.90
CA LEU A 191 -24.87 -13.81 7.19
C LEU A 191 -26.17 -14.62 7.08
N ARG A 192 -26.42 -15.14 5.89
CA ARG A 192 -27.54 -16.03 5.61
C ARG A 192 -27.03 -17.30 4.94
N ARG A 193 -27.60 -18.43 5.31
CA ARG A 193 -27.39 -19.68 4.58
C ARG A 193 -28.11 -19.57 3.24
N ALA A 194 -27.41 -19.91 2.14
CA ALA A 194 -27.97 -19.77 0.79
C ALA A 194 -28.69 -21.06 0.31
N TYR A 195 -28.49 -22.17 1.02
CA TYR A 195 -29.06 -23.50 0.72
C TYR A 195 -29.26 -24.34 1.98
#